data_4d247ba6257ffb4bb8d243c610aac7b8
#
_entry.id   4d247ba6257ffb4bb8d243c610aac7b8
#
_cell.length_a   1.000
_cell.length_b   1.000
_cell.length_c   1.000
_cell.angle_alpha   90.00
_cell.angle_beta   90.00
_cell.angle_gamma   90.00
#
_symmetry.space_group_name_H-M   'P 1'
#
loop_
_entity.id
_entity.type
_entity.pdbx_description
1 polymer ?
#
loop_
_entity_poly.entity_id
_entity_poly.type
_entity_poly.pdbx_seq_one_letter_code
_entity_poly.pdbx_strand_id
1 'polypeptide(L)'
;MNDFYISTIDENAGTLASKYGLGIEIADFCTAWNMDERLAETDAQVQKMVCGITKRVLHSPFSELFPCAIDPKIRAVAKERYQQAVVLARNYG
;
A
#
# COMPACT_ATOMS: atom_id res chain seq x y z
N MET A 1 5.51 -13.65 -19.72
CA MET A 1 5.27 -13.21 -18.33
C MET A 1 5.33 -11.70 -18.25
N ASN A 2 4.45 -11.11 -17.50
CA ASN A 2 4.40 -9.67 -17.37
C ASN A 2 4.86 -9.24 -15.97
N ASP A 3 5.95 -8.49 -15.93
CA ASP A 3 6.54 -7.99 -14.68
C ASP A 3 6.15 -6.55 -14.38
N PHE A 4 5.11 -6.05 -15.03
CA PHE A 4 4.63 -4.70 -14.81
C PHE A 4 3.50 -4.66 -13.78
N TYR A 5 3.49 -3.57 -13.00
CA TYR A 5 2.48 -3.31 -11.98
C TYR A 5 1.87 -1.95 -12.26
N ILE A 6 0.55 -1.84 -12.05
CA ILE A 6 -0.13 -0.56 -12.12
C ILE A 6 -0.51 -0.10 -10.71
N SER A 7 -0.31 1.17 -10.43
CA SER A 7 -0.60 1.74 -9.12
C SER A 7 -2.08 2.02 -8.92
N THR A 8 -2.58 1.77 -7.71
CA THR A 8 -3.95 2.11 -7.32
C THR A 8 -4.22 3.62 -7.25
N ILE A 9 -3.21 4.45 -7.52
CA ILE A 9 -3.41 5.90 -7.71
C ILE A 9 -4.41 6.15 -8.84
N ASP A 10 -4.40 5.34 -9.88
CA ASP A 10 -5.40 5.39 -10.93
C ASP A 10 -6.64 4.62 -10.48
N GLU A 11 -7.80 5.27 -10.53
CA GLU A 11 -9.06 4.65 -10.14
C GLU A 11 -9.44 3.45 -11.01
N ASN A 12 -8.87 3.35 -12.21
CA ASN A 12 -9.10 2.24 -13.14
C ASN A 12 -8.04 1.14 -13.02
N ALA A 13 -7.16 1.20 -12.04
CA ALA A 13 -6.02 0.28 -11.91
C ALA A 13 -6.47 -1.19 -11.90
N GLY A 14 -7.51 -1.52 -11.14
CA GLY A 14 -8.02 -2.88 -11.07
C GLY A 14 -8.52 -3.41 -12.40
N THR A 15 -9.27 -2.59 -13.12
CA THR A 15 -9.79 -2.93 -14.46
C THR A 15 -8.65 -3.14 -15.45
N LEU A 16 -7.68 -2.24 -15.45
CA LEU A 16 -6.54 -2.33 -16.35
C LEU A 16 -5.63 -3.50 -16.03
N ALA A 17 -5.40 -3.77 -14.75
CA ALA A 17 -4.59 -4.91 -14.34
C ALA A 17 -5.23 -6.22 -14.79
N SER A 18 -6.53 -6.37 -14.60
CA SER A 18 -7.27 -7.56 -15.04
C SER A 18 -7.25 -7.72 -16.56
N LYS A 19 -7.45 -6.61 -17.28
CA LYS A 19 -7.52 -6.63 -18.74
C LYS A 19 -6.20 -7.02 -19.39
N TYR A 20 -5.09 -6.51 -18.85
CA TYR A 20 -3.78 -6.69 -19.46
C TYR A 20 -2.87 -7.67 -18.73
N GLY A 21 -3.39 -8.38 -17.72
CA GLY A 21 -2.60 -9.35 -16.97
C GLY A 21 -1.47 -8.72 -16.16
N LEU A 22 -1.67 -7.50 -15.66
CA LEU A 22 -0.67 -6.79 -14.88
C LEU A 22 -0.79 -7.12 -13.40
N GLY A 23 0.30 -6.91 -12.65
CA GLY A 23 0.23 -6.84 -11.21
C GLY A 23 -0.35 -5.51 -10.76
N ILE A 24 -0.61 -5.37 -9.47
CA ILE A 24 -1.13 -4.13 -8.90
C ILE A 24 -0.25 -3.69 -7.73
N GLU A 25 0.07 -2.40 -7.71
CA GLU A 25 0.74 -1.76 -6.58
C GLU A 25 -0.29 -1.02 -5.75
N ILE A 26 -0.46 -1.46 -4.50
CA ILE A 26 -1.40 -0.85 -3.57
C ILE A 26 -0.71 0.37 -2.95
N ALA A 27 -1.16 1.56 -3.32
CA ALA A 27 -0.60 2.84 -2.87
C ALA A 27 -1.51 3.59 -1.89
N ASP A 28 -2.61 2.98 -1.47
CA ASP A 28 -3.63 3.63 -0.64
C ASP A 28 -3.21 3.79 0.82
N PHE A 29 -2.21 3.04 1.27
CA PHE A 29 -1.73 3.07 2.65
C PHE A 29 -0.42 3.85 2.81
N CYS A 30 -0.11 4.75 1.88
CA CYS A 30 1.11 5.56 1.93
C CYS A 30 1.05 6.67 2.98
N THR A 31 -0.11 6.96 3.54
CA THR A 31 -0.30 8.02 4.52
C THR A 31 -0.79 7.46 5.85
N ALA A 32 -0.33 8.06 6.94
CA ALA A 32 -0.80 7.71 8.28
C ALA A 32 -2.32 7.89 8.41
N TRP A 33 -2.89 8.89 7.76
CA TRP A 33 -4.31 9.16 7.79
C TRP A 33 -5.13 7.94 7.36
N ASN A 34 -4.78 7.34 6.23
CA ASN A 34 -5.49 6.17 5.73
C ASN A 34 -5.27 4.92 6.58
N MET A 35 -4.13 4.83 7.27
CA MET A 35 -3.86 3.69 8.16
C MET A 35 -4.52 3.81 9.53
N ASP A 36 -4.61 5.03 10.07
CA ASP A 36 -5.10 5.24 11.43
C ASP A 36 -6.57 5.67 11.47
N GLU A 37 -6.95 6.64 10.62
CA GLU A 37 -8.26 7.28 10.70
C GLU A 37 -9.28 6.67 9.74
N ARG A 38 -8.83 6.16 8.61
CA ARG A 38 -9.70 5.66 7.56
C ARG A 38 -9.38 4.23 7.13
N LEU A 39 -8.82 3.44 8.02
CA LEU A 39 -8.35 2.10 7.67
C LEU A 39 -9.48 1.21 7.12
N ALA A 40 -10.62 1.16 7.81
CA ALA A 40 -11.72 0.29 7.39
C ALA A 40 -12.26 0.66 6.01
N GLU A 41 -12.45 1.95 5.75
CA GLU A 41 -12.94 2.43 4.44
C GLU A 41 -11.92 2.18 3.33
N THR A 42 -10.66 2.48 3.61
CA THR A 42 -9.57 2.31 2.65
C THR A 42 -9.39 0.83 2.32
N ASP A 43 -9.39 -0.02 3.34
CA ASP A 43 -9.24 -1.47 3.15
C ASP A 43 -10.38 -2.02 2.30
N ALA A 44 -11.62 -1.60 2.55
CA ALA A 44 -12.78 -2.04 1.77
C ALA A 44 -12.64 -1.65 0.30
N GLN A 45 -12.21 -0.43 0.02
CA GLN A 45 -11.99 0.05 -1.34
C GLN A 45 -10.88 -0.73 -2.05
N VAL A 46 -9.77 -0.97 -1.35
CA VAL A 46 -8.63 -1.70 -1.91
C VAL A 46 -8.99 -3.16 -2.17
N GLN A 47 -9.66 -3.83 -1.23
CA GLN A 47 -10.09 -5.21 -1.40
C GLN A 47 -10.95 -5.37 -2.66
N LYS A 48 -11.84 -4.42 -2.90
CA LYS A 48 -12.69 -4.41 -4.08
C LYS A 48 -11.88 -4.22 -5.35
N MET A 49 -10.91 -3.30 -5.33
CA MET A 49 -10.09 -2.99 -6.51
C MET A 49 -9.17 -4.15 -6.90
N VAL A 50 -8.57 -4.82 -5.92
CA VAL A 50 -7.59 -5.89 -6.18
C VAL A 50 -8.20 -7.27 -6.31
N CYS A 51 -9.50 -7.39 -6.21
CA CYS A 51 -10.20 -8.67 -6.30
C CYS A 51 -9.84 -9.40 -7.59
N GLY A 52 -9.40 -10.65 -7.48
CA GLY A 52 -9.00 -11.45 -8.63
C GLY A 52 -7.59 -11.18 -9.16
N ILE A 53 -6.90 -10.18 -8.64
CA ILE A 53 -5.51 -9.89 -9.03
C ILE A 53 -4.59 -10.45 -7.96
N THR A 54 -3.84 -11.50 -8.31
CA THR A 54 -2.98 -12.20 -7.36
C THR A 54 -1.58 -11.63 -7.22
N LYS A 55 -1.09 -10.96 -8.25
CA LYS A 55 0.24 -10.35 -8.26
C LYS A 55 0.16 -8.95 -7.66
N ARG A 56 0.56 -8.83 -6.41
CA ARG A 56 0.36 -7.61 -5.61
C ARG A 56 1.64 -7.19 -4.91
N VAL A 57 1.86 -5.89 -4.85
CA VAL A 57 2.87 -5.27 -3.98
C VAL A 57 2.20 -4.12 -3.23
N LEU A 58 2.71 -3.80 -2.05
CA LEU A 58 2.18 -2.70 -1.25
C LEU A 58 3.25 -1.62 -1.12
N HIS A 59 2.86 -0.39 -1.44
CA HIS A 59 3.73 0.76 -1.26
C HIS A 59 3.71 1.17 0.21
N SER A 60 4.89 1.20 0.83
CA SER A 60 5.06 1.60 2.23
C SER A 60 4.82 3.11 2.39
N PRO A 61 4.36 3.57 3.56
CA PRO A 61 4.38 4.99 3.88
C PRO A 61 5.79 5.54 3.76
N PHE A 62 5.90 6.77 3.30
CA PHE A 62 7.21 7.41 3.11
C PHE A 62 7.22 8.89 3.45
N SER A 63 6.08 9.57 3.32
CA SER A 63 5.99 11.01 3.59
C SER A 63 6.26 11.29 5.07
N GLU A 64 7.15 12.23 5.33
CA GLU A 64 7.50 12.66 6.69
C GLU A 64 8.14 11.57 7.55
N LEU A 65 8.61 10.49 6.95
CA LEU A 65 9.28 9.41 7.67
C LEU A 65 10.79 9.49 7.46
N PHE A 66 11.52 9.48 8.58
CA PHE A 66 12.97 9.65 8.58
C PHE A 66 13.63 8.50 9.34
N PRO A 67 13.81 7.34 8.70
CA PRO A 67 14.37 6.17 9.37
C PRO A 67 15.83 6.35 9.80
N CYS A 68 16.52 7.32 9.20
CA CYS A 68 17.92 7.64 9.51
C CYS A 68 18.06 8.92 10.34
N ALA A 69 16.97 9.40 10.96
CA ALA A 69 17.02 10.59 11.80
C ALA A 69 17.96 10.41 12.99
N ILE A 70 18.59 11.49 13.40
CA ILE A 70 19.45 11.49 14.59
C ILE A 70 18.61 11.26 15.86
N ASP A 71 17.41 11.88 15.91
CA ASP A 71 16.51 11.74 17.05
C ASP A 71 15.89 10.34 17.07
N PRO A 72 16.13 9.56 18.14
CA PRO A 72 15.58 8.21 18.24
C PRO A 72 14.05 8.17 18.27
N LYS A 73 13.39 9.21 18.75
CA LYS A 73 11.92 9.28 18.71
C LYS A 73 11.40 9.40 17.30
N ILE A 74 12.07 10.17 16.46
CA ILE A 74 11.69 10.30 15.05
C ILE A 74 11.93 8.99 14.32
N ARG A 75 13.06 8.32 14.57
CA ARG A 75 13.32 6.98 14.00
C ARG A 75 12.24 5.98 14.40
N ALA A 76 11.80 6.03 15.67
CA ALA A 76 10.78 5.11 16.17
C ALA A 76 9.44 5.26 15.44
N VAL A 77 9.06 6.48 15.10
CA VAL A 77 7.85 6.74 14.31
C VAL A 77 7.94 6.07 12.95
N ALA A 78 9.04 6.22 12.25
CA ALA A 78 9.24 5.59 10.95
C ALA A 78 9.16 4.06 11.06
N LYS A 79 9.81 3.48 12.04
CA LYS A 79 9.77 2.04 12.28
C LYS A 79 8.35 1.53 12.52
N GLU A 80 7.58 2.23 13.33
CA GLU A 80 6.19 1.87 13.63
C GLU A 80 5.33 1.87 12.36
N ARG A 81 5.48 2.91 11.52
CA ARG A 81 4.74 2.99 10.27
C ARG A 81 5.11 1.88 9.29
N TYR A 82 6.39 1.54 9.20
CA TYR A 82 6.81 0.42 8.36
C TYR A 82 6.27 -0.92 8.86
N GLN A 83 6.19 -1.10 10.17
CA GLN A 83 5.60 -2.30 10.76
C GLN A 83 4.10 -2.40 10.46
N GLN A 84 3.37 -1.28 10.49
CA GLN A 84 1.98 -1.23 10.06
C GLN A 84 1.83 -1.68 8.60
N ALA A 85 2.71 -1.19 7.73
CA ALA A 85 2.70 -1.57 6.31
C ALA A 85 2.94 -3.07 6.11
N VAL A 86 3.85 -3.66 6.88
CA VAL A 86 4.12 -5.11 6.81
C VAL A 86 2.88 -5.92 7.19
N VAL A 87 2.18 -5.52 8.25
CA VAL A 87 0.94 -6.19 8.67
C VAL A 87 -0.13 -6.10 7.57
N LEU A 88 -0.29 -4.91 6.99
CA LEU A 88 -1.23 -4.73 5.88
C LEU A 88 -0.86 -5.57 4.67
N ALA A 89 0.42 -5.61 4.32
CA ALA A 89 0.89 -6.39 3.17
C ALA A 89 0.55 -7.88 3.33
N ARG A 90 0.65 -8.41 4.54
CA ARG A 90 0.28 -9.81 4.82
C ARG A 90 -1.20 -10.08 4.55
N ASN A 91 -2.06 -9.10 4.76
CA ASN A 91 -3.49 -9.24 4.50
C ASN A 91 -3.83 -9.28 3.01
N TYR A 92 -2.92 -8.84 2.16
CA TYR A 92 -3.12 -8.85 0.71
C TYR A 92 -2.33 -9.95 -0.01
N GLY A 93 -1.66 -10.78 0.74
CA GLY A 93 -0.84 -11.83 0.16
C GLY A 93 0.55 -11.35 -0.18
#